data_f54c1f1299b4c2d2ed3252ec14865fab
#
_entry.id   f54c1f1299b4c2d2ed3252ec14865fab
#
_cell.length_a   1.000
_cell.length_b   1.000
_cell.length_c   1.000
_cell.angle_alpha   90.00
_cell.angle_beta   90.00
_cell.angle_gamma   90.00
#
_symmetry.space_group_name_H-M   'P 1'
#
loop_
_entity.id
_entity.type
_entity.pdbx_description
1 polymer ?
#
loop_
_entity_poly.entity_id
_entity_poly.type
_entity_poly.pdbx_seq_one_letter_code
_entity_poly.pdbx_strand_id
1 'polypeptide(L)'
;MMGKYPVTNAQYLKFVEDGGYQDATWWTIDGWRIRQKHGWSEPQFWSNDRWNLPDHPVTGVSWYEAMAFCQWLRTTTGENISLPTEQQWQRAAQGNLPRLYPWGDHFDPRNCNCSAQSSLRTNGTTPVTKHVPRGESPFGLADMAGNVWEWCVTIYDTGRESLEGTDNRVQRGGSWKNEFAHMVRTEHRRQYAPQERRDNVGFRLIRMEGH
;
A
#
# COMPACT_ATOMS: atom_id res chain seq x y z
N MET A 1 11.85 10.81 -1.10
CA MET A 1 11.82 10.09 0.23
C MET A 1 10.59 9.21 0.30
N MET A 2 10.67 7.98 0.86
CA MET A 2 9.52 7.06 0.99
C MET A 2 9.04 6.99 2.44
N GLY A 3 7.72 6.88 2.66
CA GLY A 3 7.14 6.71 3.98
C GLY A 3 7.63 5.45 4.67
N LYS A 4 8.02 5.56 5.95
CA LYS A 4 8.53 4.43 6.74
C LYS A 4 7.52 3.28 6.83
N TYR A 5 6.24 3.60 6.93
CA TYR A 5 5.12 2.68 7.09
C TYR A 5 4.14 2.79 5.93
N PRO A 6 3.31 1.76 5.68
CA PRO A 6 2.06 1.92 4.93
C PRO A 6 1.18 2.99 5.57
N VAL A 7 0.31 3.63 4.78
CA VAL A 7 -0.69 4.59 5.32
C VAL A 7 -1.60 3.86 6.28
N THR A 8 -1.74 4.42 7.50
CA THR A 8 -2.58 3.84 8.55
C THR A 8 -4.03 4.29 8.45
N ASN A 9 -4.93 3.55 9.11
CA ASN A 9 -6.34 3.94 9.22
C ASN A 9 -6.49 5.33 9.87
N ALA A 10 -5.71 5.64 10.92
CA ALA A 10 -5.75 6.98 11.55
C ALA A 10 -5.35 8.11 10.60
N GLN A 11 -4.41 7.86 9.69
CA GLN A 11 -4.03 8.84 8.67
C GLN A 11 -5.11 8.96 7.59
N TYR A 12 -5.68 7.84 7.16
CA TYR A 12 -6.70 7.82 6.13
C TYR A 12 -8.03 8.42 6.60
N LEU A 13 -8.35 8.29 7.90
CA LEU A 13 -9.52 8.91 8.52
C LEU A 13 -9.59 10.42 8.25
N LYS A 14 -8.47 11.11 8.31
CA LYS A 14 -8.41 12.56 8.03
C LYS A 14 -8.90 12.91 6.62
N PHE A 15 -8.53 12.11 5.64
CA PHE A 15 -9.03 12.26 4.26
C PHE A 15 -10.54 12.04 4.18
N VAL A 16 -11.06 11.03 4.89
CA VAL A 16 -12.51 10.77 4.93
C VAL A 16 -13.27 11.93 5.58
N GLU A 17 -12.78 12.43 6.74
CA GLU A 17 -13.36 13.53 7.48
C GLU A 17 -13.33 14.86 6.72
N ASP A 18 -12.27 15.10 5.95
CA ASP A 18 -12.12 16.28 5.08
C ASP A 18 -12.95 16.19 3.78
N GLY A 19 -13.87 15.23 3.68
CA GLY A 19 -14.75 15.10 2.52
C GLY A 19 -14.09 14.45 1.29
N GLY A 20 -13.09 13.64 1.50
CA GLY A 20 -12.30 13.00 0.44
C GLY A 20 -13.10 12.21 -0.57
N TYR A 21 -14.24 11.67 -0.18
CA TYR A 21 -15.17 10.96 -1.06
C TYR A 21 -16.26 11.86 -1.67
N GLN A 22 -16.40 13.10 -1.26
CA GLN A 22 -17.42 14.03 -1.73
C GLN A 22 -16.88 15.02 -2.77
N ASP A 23 -15.58 15.27 -2.79
CA ASP A 23 -14.96 16.25 -3.67
C ASP A 23 -14.24 15.57 -4.86
N ALA A 24 -14.74 15.81 -6.08
CA ALA A 24 -14.18 15.27 -7.32
C ALA A 24 -12.75 15.75 -7.61
N THR A 25 -12.33 16.88 -7.03
CA THR A 25 -11.01 17.49 -7.30
C THR A 25 -9.84 16.63 -6.82
N TRP A 26 -10.09 15.72 -5.88
CA TRP A 26 -9.08 14.78 -5.38
C TRP A 26 -8.87 13.57 -6.30
N TRP A 27 -9.84 13.28 -7.16
CA TRP A 27 -9.89 12.04 -7.91
C TRP A 27 -9.41 12.20 -9.35
N THR A 28 -8.85 11.12 -9.91
CA THR A 28 -8.71 11.00 -11.36
C THR A 28 -10.09 10.92 -12.01
N ILE A 29 -10.20 11.25 -13.30
CA ILE A 29 -11.48 11.21 -14.03
C ILE A 29 -12.13 9.82 -13.94
N ASP A 30 -11.34 8.77 -14.21
CA ASP A 30 -11.85 7.39 -14.13
C ASP A 30 -12.19 6.97 -12.69
N GLY A 31 -11.36 7.38 -11.74
CA GLY A 31 -11.58 7.11 -10.31
C GLY A 31 -12.88 7.72 -9.82
N TRP A 32 -13.16 8.97 -10.16
CA TRP A 32 -14.42 9.62 -9.79
C TRP A 32 -15.64 8.93 -10.40
N ARG A 33 -15.57 8.57 -11.69
CA ARG A 33 -16.64 7.83 -12.38
C ARG A 33 -16.92 6.49 -11.70
N ILE A 34 -15.89 5.72 -11.36
CA ILE A 34 -16.01 4.44 -10.69
C ILE A 34 -16.58 4.62 -9.27
N ARG A 35 -16.06 5.60 -8.51
CA ARG A 35 -16.57 5.96 -7.18
C ARG A 35 -18.07 6.25 -7.22
N GLN A 36 -18.53 7.08 -8.18
CA GLN A 36 -19.96 7.40 -8.35
C GLN A 36 -20.79 6.16 -8.72
N LYS A 37 -20.29 5.37 -9.69
CA LYS A 37 -20.96 4.14 -10.14
C LYS A 37 -21.22 3.16 -9.00
N HIS A 38 -20.31 3.04 -8.06
CA HIS A 38 -20.37 2.08 -6.95
C HIS A 38 -20.86 2.72 -5.63
N GLY A 39 -21.09 4.03 -5.61
CA GLY A 39 -21.53 4.73 -4.40
C GLY A 39 -20.53 4.72 -3.25
N TRP A 40 -19.23 4.72 -3.55
CA TRP A 40 -18.21 4.66 -2.49
C TRP A 40 -18.23 5.96 -1.67
N SER A 41 -18.23 5.80 -0.35
CA SER A 41 -18.19 6.89 0.63
C SER A 41 -17.08 6.73 1.69
N GLU A 42 -16.46 5.55 1.71
CA GLU A 42 -15.42 5.15 2.67
C GLU A 42 -14.71 3.88 2.16
N PRO A 43 -13.56 3.45 2.72
CA PRO A 43 -12.96 2.16 2.42
C PRO A 43 -13.93 1.00 2.63
N GLN A 44 -13.82 -0.07 1.81
CA GLN A 44 -14.83 -1.16 1.75
C GLN A 44 -15.14 -1.82 3.10
N PHE A 45 -14.17 -1.86 4.01
CA PHE A 45 -14.32 -2.55 5.30
C PHE A 45 -14.30 -1.58 6.49
N TRP A 46 -14.51 -0.28 6.24
CA TRP A 46 -14.30 0.79 7.21
C TRP A 46 -15.18 0.69 8.45
N SER A 47 -16.41 0.28 8.31
CA SER A 47 -17.38 0.09 9.41
C SER A 47 -17.14 -1.17 10.25
N ASN A 48 -16.12 -1.98 9.94
CA ASN A 48 -15.79 -3.20 10.67
C ASN A 48 -14.55 -2.96 11.54
N ASP A 49 -14.72 -3.00 12.87
CA ASP A 49 -13.67 -2.74 13.88
C ASP A 49 -12.40 -3.58 13.71
N ARG A 50 -12.50 -4.70 13.02
CA ARG A 50 -11.34 -5.53 12.70
C ARG A 50 -10.38 -4.86 11.70
N TRP A 51 -10.91 -4.00 10.81
CA TRP A 51 -10.15 -3.46 9.68
C TRP A 51 -9.82 -1.98 9.81
N ASN A 52 -10.39 -1.28 10.80
CA ASN A 52 -10.17 0.15 11.00
C ASN A 52 -9.38 0.50 12.27
N LEU A 53 -8.64 -0.44 12.84
CA LEU A 53 -7.76 -0.15 13.98
C LEU A 53 -6.76 0.96 13.60
N PRO A 54 -6.60 2.00 14.44
CA PRO A 54 -5.93 3.25 14.05
C PRO A 54 -4.49 3.09 13.54
N ASP A 55 -3.71 2.18 14.15
CA ASP A 55 -2.30 1.92 13.88
C ASP A 55 -2.06 0.78 12.87
N HIS A 56 -3.12 0.22 12.31
CA HIS A 56 -3.06 -0.78 11.23
C HIS A 56 -3.04 -0.09 9.87
N PRO A 57 -2.48 -0.73 8.81
CA PRO A 57 -2.58 -0.22 7.45
C PRO A 57 -4.05 -0.09 7.04
N VAL A 58 -4.38 0.98 6.35
CA VAL A 58 -5.69 1.08 5.68
C VAL A 58 -5.80 -0.01 4.61
N THR A 59 -6.96 -0.67 4.59
CA THR A 59 -7.29 -1.73 3.61
C THR A 59 -8.66 -1.49 2.99
N GLY A 60 -8.99 -2.27 1.95
CA GLY A 60 -10.26 -2.06 1.25
C GLY A 60 -10.30 -0.79 0.41
N VAL A 61 -9.13 -0.28 0.03
CA VAL A 61 -8.96 0.88 -0.82
C VAL A 61 -8.50 0.45 -2.22
N SER A 62 -9.13 1.01 -3.24
CA SER A 62 -8.73 0.88 -4.64
C SER A 62 -7.49 1.73 -4.92
N TRP A 63 -6.88 1.51 -6.08
CA TRP A 63 -5.82 2.38 -6.57
C TRP A 63 -6.29 3.84 -6.73
N TYR A 64 -7.52 4.03 -7.18
CA TYR A 64 -8.12 5.36 -7.33
C TYR A 64 -8.28 6.08 -5.99
N GLU A 65 -8.69 5.37 -4.94
CA GLU A 65 -8.79 5.92 -3.58
C GLU A 65 -7.41 6.30 -3.03
N ALA A 66 -6.39 5.47 -3.28
CA ALA A 66 -5.01 5.78 -2.89
C ALA A 66 -4.46 7.01 -3.64
N MET A 67 -4.78 7.17 -4.93
CA MET A 67 -4.43 8.36 -5.71
C MET A 67 -5.16 9.61 -5.23
N ALA A 68 -6.45 9.48 -4.89
CA ALA A 68 -7.24 10.59 -4.34
C ALA A 68 -6.65 11.07 -2.99
N PHE A 69 -6.26 10.13 -2.12
CA PHE A 69 -5.55 10.43 -0.89
C PHE A 69 -4.22 11.18 -1.16
N CYS A 70 -3.44 10.74 -2.15
CA CYS A 70 -2.20 11.43 -2.52
C CYS A 70 -2.47 12.87 -2.98
N GLN A 71 -3.48 13.08 -3.80
CA GLN A 71 -3.85 14.42 -4.30
C GLN A 71 -4.36 15.33 -3.19
N TRP A 72 -5.21 14.83 -2.29
CA TRP A 72 -5.67 15.55 -1.10
C TRP A 72 -4.48 15.97 -0.22
N LEU A 73 -3.59 15.02 0.11
CA LEU A 73 -2.44 15.29 0.96
C LEU A 73 -1.46 16.28 0.32
N ARG A 74 -1.25 16.17 -1.01
CA ARG A 74 -0.45 17.13 -1.79
C ARG A 74 -1.00 18.54 -1.66
N THR A 75 -2.29 18.73 -1.81
CA THR A 75 -2.94 20.04 -1.71
C THR A 75 -2.90 20.59 -0.29
N THR A 76 -3.14 19.74 0.70
CA THR A 76 -3.19 20.12 2.10
C THR A 76 -1.80 20.51 2.66
N THR A 77 -0.75 19.82 2.19
CA THR A 77 0.62 20.03 2.75
C THR A 77 1.54 20.86 1.85
N GLY A 78 1.21 21.03 0.58
CA GLY A 78 2.09 21.63 -0.42
C GLY A 78 3.26 20.73 -0.84
N GLU A 79 3.31 19.49 -0.34
CA GLU A 79 4.38 18.54 -0.61
C GLU A 79 4.07 17.71 -1.87
N ASN A 80 5.08 17.36 -2.67
CA ASN A 80 4.90 16.55 -3.88
C ASN A 80 4.77 15.06 -3.53
N ILE A 81 3.57 14.63 -3.16
CA ILE A 81 3.25 13.29 -2.67
C ILE A 81 2.67 12.42 -3.79
N SER A 82 3.04 11.15 -3.85
CA SER A 82 2.48 10.16 -4.79
C SER A 82 2.58 8.74 -4.23
N LEU A 83 1.98 7.77 -4.94
CA LEU A 83 2.34 6.37 -4.81
C LEU A 83 3.74 6.14 -5.40
N PRO A 84 4.49 5.15 -4.92
CA PRO A 84 5.77 4.77 -5.51
C PRO A 84 5.58 4.15 -6.89
N THR A 85 6.60 4.27 -7.74
CA THR A 85 6.76 3.34 -8.85
C THR A 85 7.16 1.97 -8.33
N GLU A 86 6.97 0.93 -9.13
CA GLU A 86 7.42 -0.43 -8.79
C GLU A 86 8.92 -0.48 -8.51
N GLN A 87 9.71 0.23 -9.31
CA GLN A 87 11.17 0.28 -9.16
C GLN A 87 11.59 0.99 -7.86
N GLN A 88 10.95 2.10 -7.53
CA GLN A 88 11.19 2.82 -6.27
C GLN A 88 10.84 1.95 -5.07
N TRP A 89 9.71 1.24 -5.15
CA TRP A 89 9.27 0.32 -4.10
C TRP A 89 10.28 -0.81 -3.90
N GLN A 90 10.67 -1.48 -5.00
CA GLN A 90 11.64 -2.59 -4.97
C GLN A 90 12.99 -2.14 -4.42
N ARG A 91 13.49 -1.00 -4.90
CA ARG A 91 14.74 -0.41 -4.39
C ARG A 91 14.68 -0.14 -2.89
N ALA A 92 13.55 0.39 -2.42
CA ALA A 92 13.32 0.69 -1.01
C ALA A 92 13.30 -0.59 -0.14
N ALA A 93 12.77 -1.70 -0.67
CA ALA A 93 12.73 -2.98 0.00
C ALA A 93 14.11 -3.68 0.04
N GLN A 94 14.85 -3.67 -1.08
CA GLN A 94 16.11 -4.41 -1.23
C GLN A 94 17.33 -3.66 -0.68
N GLY A 95 17.28 -2.33 -0.67
CA GLY A 95 18.48 -1.53 -0.42
C GLY A 95 19.38 -1.46 -1.65
N ASN A 96 20.70 -1.36 -1.42
CA ASN A 96 21.70 -1.21 -2.49
C ASN A 96 22.11 -2.52 -3.17
N LEU A 97 21.79 -3.65 -2.55
CA LEU A 97 22.11 -4.99 -3.03
C LEU A 97 20.81 -5.79 -3.21
N PRO A 98 20.73 -6.69 -4.21
CA PRO A 98 19.60 -7.57 -4.34
C PRO A 98 19.49 -8.45 -3.10
N ARG A 99 18.30 -8.45 -2.49
CA ARG A 99 17.94 -9.27 -1.32
C ARG A 99 16.59 -9.93 -1.56
N LEU A 100 16.45 -11.17 -1.12
CA LEU A 100 15.17 -11.87 -1.24
C LEU A 100 14.09 -11.27 -0.32
N TYR A 101 14.48 -10.85 0.88
CA TYR A 101 13.59 -10.20 1.86
C TYR A 101 14.23 -8.89 2.34
N PRO A 102 13.46 -7.95 2.89
CA PRO A 102 14.01 -6.68 3.37
C PRO A 102 15.19 -6.85 4.33
N TRP A 103 15.16 -7.88 5.17
CA TRP A 103 16.16 -8.18 6.19
C TRP A 103 17.31 -9.11 5.71
N GLY A 104 17.26 -9.64 4.49
CA GLY A 104 18.32 -10.55 3.94
C GLY A 104 17.74 -11.67 3.09
N ASP A 105 18.49 -12.76 2.92
CA ASP A 105 18.14 -13.82 1.97
C ASP A 105 17.43 -15.04 2.59
N HIS A 106 17.37 -15.08 3.91
CA HIS A 106 16.68 -16.14 4.62
C HIS A 106 15.31 -15.69 5.13
N PHE A 107 14.28 -16.49 4.85
CA PHE A 107 12.94 -16.22 5.36
C PHE A 107 12.89 -16.43 6.87
N ASP A 108 12.38 -15.43 7.60
CA ASP A 108 12.05 -15.52 9.02
C ASP A 108 10.64 -14.98 9.25
N PRO A 109 9.66 -15.85 9.61
CA PRO A 109 8.27 -15.44 9.78
C PRO A 109 8.04 -14.50 10.97
N ARG A 110 9.03 -14.33 11.85
CA ARG A 110 8.97 -13.36 12.96
C ARG A 110 9.18 -11.90 12.49
N ASN A 111 9.66 -11.73 11.28
CA ASN A 111 10.01 -10.42 10.72
C ASN A 111 8.88 -9.80 9.87
N CYS A 112 7.80 -10.54 9.61
CA CYS A 112 6.69 -10.05 8.81
C CYS A 112 5.35 -10.67 9.21
N ASN A 113 4.25 -10.01 8.82
CA ASN A 113 2.91 -10.57 8.95
C ASN A 113 2.52 -11.28 7.65
N CYS A 114 2.68 -12.62 7.63
CA CYS A 114 2.20 -13.47 6.53
C CYS A 114 1.76 -14.84 7.08
N SER A 115 1.09 -15.64 6.25
CA SER A 115 0.61 -16.98 6.62
C SER A 115 1.55 -18.10 6.22
N ALA A 116 2.79 -17.80 5.83
CA ALA A 116 3.77 -18.79 5.37
C ALA A 116 4.23 -19.75 6.47
N GLN A 117 3.94 -19.44 7.73
CA GLN A 117 4.13 -20.37 8.84
C GLN A 117 2.89 -20.37 9.72
N SER A 118 2.16 -21.46 9.72
CA SER A 118 0.83 -21.57 10.35
C SER A 118 0.80 -21.22 11.84
N SER A 119 1.88 -21.50 12.59
CA SER A 119 1.98 -21.22 14.03
C SER A 119 2.01 -19.72 14.39
N LEU A 120 2.38 -18.86 13.43
CA LEU A 120 2.42 -17.40 13.60
C LEU A 120 1.34 -16.66 12.79
N ARG A 121 0.44 -17.43 12.19
CA ARG A 121 -0.62 -16.88 11.33
C ARG A 121 -1.50 -15.91 12.10
N THR A 122 -1.68 -14.73 11.53
CA THR A 122 -2.72 -13.78 11.94
C THR A 122 -3.95 -13.93 11.06
N ASN A 123 -5.11 -13.50 11.54
CA ASN A 123 -6.32 -13.49 10.74
C ASN A 123 -6.61 -12.11 10.13
N GLY A 124 -5.63 -11.22 10.04
CA GLY A 124 -5.78 -9.85 9.53
C GLY A 124 -4.46 -9.09 9.52
N THR A 125 -4.57 -7.80 9.33
CA THR A 125 -3.44 -6.87 9.44
C THR A 125 -2.92 -6.80 10.88
N THR A 126 -1.74 -6.24 11.04
CA THR A 126 -1.14 -5.94 12.35
C THR A 126 -0.70 -4.47 12.41
N PRO A 127 -0.49 -3.91 13.61
CA PRO A 127 0.10 -2.59 13.76
C PRO A 127 1.35 -2.45 12.90
N VAL A 128 1.50 -1.32 12.20
CA VAL A 128 2.63 -1.07 11.27
C VAL A 128 4.00 -1.05 11.96
N THR A 129 4.02 -1.00 13.29
CA THR A 129 5.24 -1.03 14.11
C THR A 129 5.60 -2.41 14.65
N LYS A 130 4.74 -3.43 14.43
CA LYS A 130 4.88 -4.75 15.10
C LYS A 130 6.19 -5.45 14.82
N HIS A 131 6.70 -5.35 13.61
CA HIS A 131 7.91 -6.06 13.18
C HIS A 131 9.17 -5.16 13.13
N VAL A 132 9.10 -3.96 13.73
CA VAL A 132 10.24 -3.03 13.84
C VAL A 132 11.12 -3.43 15.04
N PRO A 133 12.44 -3.39 14.92
CA PRO A 133 13.25 -3.14 13.71
C PRO A 133 13.57 -4.38 12.87
N ARG A 134 13.16 -5.59 13.29
CA ARG A 134 13.60 -6.86 12.69
C ARG A 134 13.19 -7.03 11.21
N GLY A 135 12.00 -6.55 10.85
CA GLY A 135 11.43 -6.64 9.51
C GLY A 135 11.76 -5.45 8.62
N GLU A 136 12.58 -4.51 9.08
CA GLU A 136 12.92 -3.32 8.32
C GLU A 136 13.83 -3.63 7.13
N SER A 137 13.65 -2.82 6.08
CA SER A 137 14.58 -2.79 4.94
C SER A 137 15.90 -2.11 5.33
N PRO A 138 16.94 -2.19 4.48
CA PRO A 138 18.21 -1.50 4.73
C PRO A 138 18.09 0.03 4.88
N PHE A 139 16.98 0.60 4.42
CA PHE A 139 16.67 2.03 4.59
C PHE A 139 15.74 2.31 5.77
N GLY A 140 15.50 1.31 6.64
CA GLY A 140 14.65 1.47 7.83
C GLY A 140 13.15 1.52 7.53
N LEU A 141 12.70 0.99 6.40
CA LEU A 141 11.27 0.93 6.04
C LEU A 141 10.64 -0.35 6.56
N ALA A 142 9.52 -0.22 7.25
CA ALA A 142 8.77 -1.34 7.83
C ALA A 142 7.72 -1.89 6.85
N ASP A 143 7.30 -3.14 7.08
CA ASP A 143 6.25 -3.83 6.32
C ASP A 143 6.49 -3.89 4.79
N MET A 144 7.77 -3.87 4.37
CA MET A 144 8.14 -4.10 2.97
C MET A 144 8.00 -5.59 2.58
N ALA A 145 7.59 -6.45 3.51
CA ALA A 145 7.23 -7.85 3.30
C ALA A 145 6.05 -8.20 4.21
N GLY A 146 4.93 -8.64 3.63
CA GLY A 146 3.72 -9.00 4.37
C GLY A 146 2.87 -7.81 4.78
N ASN A 147 1.97 -8.02 5.71
CA ASN A 147 0.93 -7.14 6.20
C ASN A 147 -0.11 -6.81 5.11
N VAL A 148 0.18 -5.93 4.18
CA VAL A 148 -0.69 -5.61 3.04
C VAL A 148 0.09 -5.54 1.73
N TRP A 149 -0.52 -5.97 0.63
CA TRP A 149 -0.06 -5.60 -0.70
C TRP A 149 -0.17 -4.10 -0.88
N GLU A 150 0.77 -3.49 -1.57
CA GLU A 150 0.83 -2.05 -1.74
C GLU A 150 0.73 -1.64 -3.20
N TRP A 151 -0.20 -0.72 -3.48
CA TRP A 151 -0.38 -0.15 -4.80
C TRP A 151 0.82 0.67 -5.26
N CYS A 152 1.19 0.50 -6.54
CA CYS A 152 2.16 1.33 -7.26
C CYS A 152 1.50 2.09 -8.42
N VAL A 153 2.13 3.18 -8.88
CA VAL A 153 1.66 3.91 -10.08
C VAL A 153 1.93 3.16 -11.39
N THR A 154 2.78 2.14 -11.33
CA THR A 154 3.24 1.39 -12.50
C THR A 154 2.12 0.52 -13.09
N ILE A 155 1.91 0.60 -14.40
CA ILE A 155 1.06 -0.30 -15.18
C ILE A 155 1.77 -1.65 -15.31
N TYR A 156 1.08 -2.74 -14.96
CA TYR A 156 1.71 -4.06 -14.86
C TYR A 156 2.29 -4.57 -16.17
N ASP A 157 1.52 -4.46 -17.27
CA ASP A 157 1.87 -5.08 -18.56
C ASP A 157 2.96 -4.31 -19.32
N THR A 158 3.04 -2.99 -19.12
CA THR A 158 3.94 -2.13 -19.89
C THR A 158 5.14 -1.62 -19.08
N GLY A 159 5.08 -1.69 -17.75
CA GLY A 159 6.06 -1.07 -16.86
C GLY A 159 6.03 0.47 -16.87
N ARG A 160 5.12 1.08 -17.63
CA ARG A 160 4.97 2.54 -17.70
C ARG A 160 4.35 3.09 -16.42
N GLU A 161 4.70 4.30 -16.08
CA GLU A 161 4.06 5.07 -15.02
C GLU A 161 2.87 5.83 -15.59
N SER A 162 1.74 5.81 -14.90
CA SER A 162 0.59 6.63 -15.24
C SER A 162 -0.22 6.95 -13.99
N LEU A 163 -0.65 8.19 -13.90
CA LEU A 163 -1.52 8.67 -12.82
C LEU A 163 -3.01 8.51 -13.17
N GLU A 164 -3.33 8.01 -14.37
CA GLU A 164 -4.68 7.84 -14.89
C GLU A 164 -4.85 6.51 -15.62
N GLY A 165 -6.09 6.21 -16.02
CA GLY A 165 -6.46 5.06 -16.83
C GLY A 165 -6.99 3.88 -16.02
N THR A 166 -7.36 2.83 -16.76
CA THR A 166 -8.04 1.64 -16.23
C THR A 166 -7.19 0.38 -16.31
N ASP A 167 -5.93 0.51 -16.73
CA ASP A 167 -4.99 -0.61 -16.83
C ASP A 167 -4.68 -1.21 -15.46
N ASN A 168 -4.37 -2.51 -15.45
CA ASN A 168 -3.96 -3.20 -14.24
C ASN A 168 -2.71 -2.56 -13.62
N ARG A 169 -2.74 -2.36 -12.32
CA ARG A 169 -1.66 -1.75 -11.55
C ARG A 169 -0.85 -2.79 -10.81
N VAL A 170 0.44 -2.52 -10.70
CA VAL A 170 1.35 -3.33 -9.89
C VAL A 170 1.02 -3.20 -8.42
N GLN A 171 1.09 -4.34 -7.72
CA GLN A 171 1.11 -4.42 -6.27
C GLN A 171 2.35 -5.17 -5.81
N ARG A 172 2.93 -4.74 -4.68
CA ARG A 172 4.19 -5.23 -4.13
C ARG A 172 4.05 -5.62 -2.65
N GLY A 173 5.00 -6.42 -2.14
CA GLY A 173 5.20 -6.68 -0.72
C GLY A 173 4.56 -7.95 -0.17
N GLY A 174 3.52 -8.47 -0.79
CA GLY A 174 2.75 -9.55 -0.18
C GLY A 174 1.85 -9.07 0.95
N SER A 175 1.17 -10.00 1.63
CA SER A 175 0.22 -9.64 2.69
C SER A 175 0.10 -10.74 3.74
N TRP A 176 -0.66 -10.46 4.79
CA TRP A 176 -1.00 -11.41 5.85
C TRP A 176 -1.65 -12.71 5.35
N LYS A 177 -2.28 -12.71 4.15
CA LYS A 177 -2.91 -13.89 3.53
C LYS A 177 -1.94 -14.82 2.80
N ASN A 178 -0.71 -14.39 2.51
CA ASN A 178 0.20 -15.18 1.69
C ASN A 178 0.77 -16.37 2.45
N GLU A 179 0.53 -17.57 1.92
CA GLU A 179 0.85 -18.84 2.55
C GLU A 179 2.25 -19.37 2.21
N PHE A 180 2.94 -18.75 1.25
CA PHE A 180 4.28 -19.17 0.84
C PHE A 180 5.28 -18.04 0.98
N ALA A 181 6.45 -18.35 1.53
CA ALA A 181 7.52 -17.38 1.78
C ALA A 181 7.93 -16.58 0.52
N HIS A 182 7.93 -17.22 -0.66
CA HIS A 182 8.29 -16.54 -1.90
C HIS A 182 7.32 -15.40 -2.28
N MET A 183 6.07 -15.44 -1.80
CA MET A 183 5.06 -14.41 -2.10
C MET A 183 5.30 -13.08 -1.38
N VAL A 184 6.18 -13.06 -0.37
CA VAL A 184 6.58 -11.85 0.35
C VAL A 184 8.03 -11.44 0.06
N ARG A 185 8.64 -12.00 -1.02
CA ARG A 185 9.95 -11.57 -1.50
C ARG A 185 9.88 -10.16 -2.06
N THR A 186 10.99 -9.45 -1.97
CA THR A 186 11.13 -8.09 -2.48
C THR A 186 10.92 -7.97 -3.99
N GLU A 187 11.18 -9.02 -4.74
CA GLU A 187 10.98 -9.09 -6.20
C GLU A 187 9.56 -9.51 -6.61
N HIS A 188 8.79 -10.11 -5.67
CA HIS A 188 7.48 -10.64 -6.02
C HIS A 188 6.49 -9.52 -6.35
N ARG A 189 5.80 -9.68 -7.45
CA ARG A 189 4.83 -8.72 -7.99
C ARG A 189 3.53 -9.39 -8.36
N ARG A 190 2.44 -8.66 -8.28
CA ARG A 190 1.14 -9.07 -8.81
C ARG A 190 0.42 -7.89 -9.43
N GLN A 191 -0.69 -8.16 -10.11
CA GLN A 191 -1.54 -7.15 -10.72
C GLN A 191 -2.97 -7.25 -10.25
N TYR A 192 -3.65 -6.11 -10.25
CA TYR A 192 -5.11 -6.02 -10.14
C TYR A 192 -5.63 -4.80 -10.90
N ALA A 193 -6.90 -4.90 -11.30
CA ALA A 193 -7.62 -3.77 -11.85
C ALA A 193 -7.69 -2.63 -10.81
N PRO A 194 -7.56 -1.35 -11.23
CA PRO A 194 -7.42 -0.23 -10.30
C PRO A 194 -8.65 0.01 -9.41
N GLN A 195 -9.81 -0.52 -9.75
CA GLN A 195 -11.04 -0.45 -8.93
C GLN A 195 -11.13 -1.53 -7.85
N GLU A 196 -10.25 -2.53 -7.83
CA GLU A 196 -10.30 -3.63 -6.85
C GLU A 196 -10.06 -3.13 -5.43
N ARG A 197 -10.91 -3.58 -4.50
CA ARG A 197 -10.88 -3.23 -3.08
C ARG A 197 -10.82 -4.52 -2.26
N ARG A 198 -9.73 -4.75 -1.56
CA ARG A 198 -9.48 -6.02 -0.83
C ARG A 198 -8.98 -5.75 0.58
N ASP A 199 -9.33 -6.65 1.52
CA ASP A 199 -8.97 -6.58 2.94
C ASP A 199 -7.47 -6.79 3.23
N ASN A 200 -6.69 -7.05 2.20
CA ASN A 200 -5.25 -7.28 2.28
C ASN A 200 -4.45 -6.40 1.29
N VAL A 201 -5.04 -5.28 0.86
CA VAL A 201 -4.41 -4.30 -0.03
C VAL A 201 -4.53 -2.91 0.56
N GLY A 202 -3.41 -2.23 0.66
CA GLY A 202 -3.25 -0.85 1.07
C GLY A 202 -2.24 -0.13 0.18
N PHE A 203 -1.52 0.84 0.73
CA PHE A 203 -0.50 1.60 -0.01
C PHE A 203 0.43 2.35 0.95
N ARG A 204 1.58 2.77 0.41
CA ARG A 204 2.47 3.75 1.06
C ARG A 204 2.75 4.93 0.14
N LEU A 205 3.30 5.97 0.71
CA LEU A 205 3.56 7.23 0.04
C LEU A 205 5.04 7.40 -0.28
N ILE A 206 5.29 8.17 -1.35
CA ILE A 206 6.59 8.81 -1.57
C ILE A 206 6.41 10.32 -1.58
N ARG A 207 7.42 11.03 -1.11
CA ARG A 207 7.61 12.45 -1.37
C ARG A 207 8.70 12.58 -2.43
N MET A 208 8.34 13.16 -3.55
CA MET A 208 9.28 13.50 -4.62
C MET A 208 9.94 14.84 -4.33
N GLU A 209 11.24 14.95 -4.61
CA GLU A 209 11.93 16.23 -4.53
C GLU A 209 11.39 17.15 -5.64
N GLY A 210 11.09 18.40 -5.29
CA GLY A 210 10.75 19.43 -6.28
C GLY A 210 12.00 19.73 -7.11
N HIS A 211 11.81 19.81 -8.42
CA HIS A 211 12.83 20.35 -9.31
C HIS A 211 12.82 21.87 -9.24
#